data_b55eafb93bedc8a258de0ddedcd4ae06
#
_entry.id   b55eafb93bedc8a258de0ddedcd4ae06
#
_cell.length_a   1.000
_cell.length_b   1.000
_cell.length_c   1.000
_cell.angle_alpha   90.00
_cell.angle_beta   90.00
_cell.angle_gamma   90.00
#
_symmetry.space_group_name_H-M   'P 1'
#
loop_
_entity.id
_entity.type
_entity.pdbx_description
1 polymer ?
#
loop_
_entity_poly.entity_id
_entity_poly.type
_entity_poly.pdbx_seq_one_letter_code
_entity_poly.pdbx_strand_id
1 'polypeptide(L)'
;MIKRQILLWIGCFLFLGFTAQNDIPNIRLMDLKGKIFRINQLHKYKATVIVFLSPACPLCQSYTLTINQLIKKYNGKPIQFIGIIASKDFSVDDILNYKRSYKLNLNLVRDTECLLSKKLGASITPEVFLVGAMGEIKYSGRIDNWAYELGKKRTIITEHDLIDAIEAILSDKPVKTKKTKAVGCFIE
;
A
#
# COMPACT_ATOMS: atom_id res chain seq x y z
N MET A 1 52.17 49.91 -13.40
CA MET A 1 51.49 48.76 -14.02
C MET A 1 50.95 47.89 -12.87
N ILE A 2 49.65 48.06 -12.53
CA ILE A 2 49.01 47.37 -11.40
C ILE A 2 48.19 46.24 -12.00
N LYS A 3 48.55 44.96 -11.73
CA LYS A 3 47.79 43.78 -12.12
C LYS A 3 46.65 43.57 -11.13
N ARG A 4 45.40 43.82 -11.59
CA ARG A 4 44.18 43.46 -10.86
C ARG A 4 43.97 41.92 -10.93
N GLN A 5 44.13 41.22 -9.84
CA GLN A 5 43.66 39.84 -9.71
C GLN A 5 42.19 39.83 -9.41
N ILE A 6 41.38 39.24 -10.30
CA ILE A 6 39.96 39.00 -10.12
C ILE A 6 39.84 37.62 -9.40
N LEU A 7 39.43 37.66 -8.14
CA LEU A 7 39.10 36.45 -7.35
C LEU A 7 37.66 36.01 -7.76
N LEU A 8 37.58 34.90 -8.50
CA LEU A 8 36.31 34.23 -8.80
C LEU A 8 35.87 33.44 -7.56
N TRP A 9 34.83 33.95 -6.88
CA TRP A 9 34.11 33.21 -5.85
C TRP A 9 33.18 32.22 -6.55
N ILE A 10 33.55 30.93 -6.55
CA ILE A 10 32.64 29.84 -6.94
C ILE A 10 31.78 29.54 -5.71
N GLY A 11 30.56 30.08 -5.69
CA GLY A 11 29.53 29.78 -4.70
C GLY A 11 29.03 28.34 -4.89
N CYS A 12 29.50 27.42 -4.03
CA CYS A 12 28.96 26.06 -3.95
C CYS A 12 27.57 26.13 -3.33
N PHE A 13 26.52 26.18 -4.18
CA PHE A 13 25.14 26.04 -3.76
C PHE A 13 24.90 24.59 -3.33
N LEU A 14 25.05 24.30 -2.04
CA LEU A 14 24.57 23.07 -1.44
C LEU A 14 23.03 23.05 -1.52
N PHE A 15 22.49 22.37 -2.54
CA PHE A 15 21.10 21.97 -2.55
C PHE A 15 20.88 20.98 -1.40
N LEU A 16 20.47 21.51 -0.25
CA LEU A 16 19.87 20.71 0.82
C LEU A 16 18.53 20.17 0.28
N GLY A 17 18.58 18.99 -0.31
CA GLY A 17 17.39 18.25 -0.69
C GLY A 17 16.56 17.98 0.58
N PHE A 18 15.47 18.72 0.74
CA PHE A 18 14.45 18.46 1.76
C PHE A 18 13.81 17.11 1.40
N THR A 19 14.33 16.01 1.99
CA THR A 19 13.66 14.72 1.93
C THR A 19 12.39 14.86 2.75
N ALA A 20 11.24 14.95 2.09
CA ALA A 20 9.94 14.90 2.75
C ALA A 20 9.89 13.59 3.57
N GLN A 21 9.95 13.71 4.88
CA GLN A 21 9.90 12.59 5.80
C GLN A 21 8.52 11.96 5.70
N ASN A 22 8.46 10.70 5.27
CA ASN A 22 7.21 9.96 5.19
C ASN A 22 6.73 9.58 6.59
N ASP A 23 5.63 10.21 7.05
CA ASP A 23 5.07 10.00 8.38
C ASP A 23 4.21 8.72 8.52
N ILE A 24 4.18 7.86 7.49
CA ILE A 24 3.42 6.60 7.51
C ILE A 24 3.70 5.77 8.78
N PRO A 25 4.97 5.61 9.24
CA PRO A 25 5.26 4.84 10.45
C PRO A 25 4.62 5.40 11.73
N ASN A 26 4.28 6.69 11.77
CA ASN A 26 3.75 7.36 12.95
C ASN A 26 2.21 7.37 13.03
N ILE A 27 1.52 6.93 11.98
CA ILE A 27 0.06 6.88 11.96
C ILE A 27 -0.43 5.83 12.96
N ARG A 28 -1.36 6.25 13.82
CA ARG A 28 -2.00 5.37 14.80
C ARG A 28 -3.16 4.64 14.15
N LEU A 29 -3.05 3.33 14.11
CA LEU A 29 -4.11 2.42 13.70
C LEU A 29 -4.54 1.60 14.91
N MET A 30 -5.65 0.88 14.81
CA MET A 30 -6.14 -0.01 15.87
C MET A 30 -6.12 -1.46 15.38
N ASP A 31 -5.49 -2.35 16.13
CA ASP A 31 -5.65 -3.79 15.88
C ASP A 31 -7.06 -4.27 16.28
N LEU A 32 -7.41 -5.50 15.93
CA LEU A 32 -8.71 -6.07 16.25
C LEU A 32 -8.88 -6.39 17.74
N LYS A 33 -7.85 -6.21 18.57
CA LYS A 33 -7.88 -6.34 20.03
C LYS A 33 -7.99 -4.98 20.73
N GLY A 34 -8.14 -3.89 19.97
CA GLY A 34 -8.23 -2.53 20.49
C GLY A 34 -6.88 -1.91 20.90
N LYS A 35 -5.76 -2.53 20.54
CA LYS A 35 -4.43 -1.96 20.83
C LYS A 35 -3.97 -1.09 19.68
N ILE A 36 -3.18 -0.06 20.03
CA ILE A 36 -2.54 0.79 19.00
C ILE A 36 -1.58 -0.04 18.17
N PHE A 37 -1.80 -0.01 16.86
CA PHE A 37 -0.93 -0.60 15.85
C PHE A 37 -0.24 0.53 15.07
N ARG A 38 1.04 0.38 14.79
CA ARG A 38 1.81 1.29 13.93
C ARG A 38 2.54 0.49 12.86
N ILE A 39 2.63 1.06 11.68
CA ILE A 39 3.45 0.48 10.60
C ILE A 39 4.90 0.93 10.81
N ASN A 40 5.48 0.57 11.96
CA ASN A 40 6.79 1.06 12.39
C ASN A 40 7.97 0.16 12.02
N GLN A 41 7.70 -0.91 11.26
CA GLN A 41 8.71 -1.91 10.90
C GLN A 41 8.92 -2.01 9.38
N LEU A 42 8.61 -0.96 8.63
CA LEU A 42 8.81 -0.94 7.17
C LEU A 42 10.25 -1.34 6.80
N HIS A 43 11.23 -0.83 7.54
CA HIS A 43 12.65 -1.10 7.31
C HIS A 43 13.07 -2.58 7.45
N LYS A 44 12.23 -3.42 8.07
CA LYS A 44 12.48 -4.87 8.19
C LYS A 44 12.17 -5.63 6.90
N TYR A 45 11.48 -5.00 5.97
CA TYR A 45 11.05 -5.58 4.71
C TYR A 45 11.57 -4.75 3.54
N LYS A 46 11.78 -5.37 2.38
CA LYS A 46 12.04 -4.62 1.14
C LYS A 46 10.82 -3.78 0.75
N ALA A 47 9.62 -4.30 0.99
CA ALA A 47 8.39 -3.55 0.85
C ALA A 47 7.23 -4.12 1.70
N THR A 48 6.24 -3.27 1.97
CA THR A 48 4.98 -3.62 2.60
C THR A 48 3.82 -3.39 1.62
N VAL A 49 3.03 -4.43 1.38
CA VAL A 49 1.76 -4.36 0.66
C VAL A 49 0.67 -3.96 1.64
N ILE A 50 0.12 -2.78 1.49
CA ILE A 50 -1.04 -2.29 2.22
C ILE A 50 -2.26 -2.49 1.32
N VAL A 51 -3.25 -3.25 1.79
CA VAL A 51 -4.47 -3.56 1.05
C VAL A 51 -5.65 -2.90 1.76
N PHE A 52 -6.26 -1.90 1.16
CA PHE A 52 -7.51 -1.33 1.66
C PHE A 52 -8.68 -2.24 1.31
N LEU A 53 -9.46 -2.61 2.31
CA LEU A 53 -10.56 -3.57 2.20
C LEU A 53 -11.81 -3.05 2.93
N SER A 54 -12.97 -3.50 2.48
CA SER A 54 -14.24 -3.30 3.16
C SER A 54 -15.00 -4.62 3.27
N PRO A 55 -15.49 -4.98 4.47
CA PRO A 55 -16.32 -6.18 4.67
C PRO A 55 -17.57 -6.21 3.79
N ALA A 56 -18.17 -5.03 3.52
CA ALA A 56 -19.38 -4.90 2.71
C ALA A 56 -19.13 -4.86 1.19
N CYS A 57 -17.86 -4.78 0.74
CA CYS A 57 -17.53 -4.67 -0.67
C CYS A 57 -17.48 -6.05 -1.35
N PRO A 58 -18.35 -6.36 -2.33
CA PRO A 58 -18.37 -7.65 -3.02
C PRO A 58 -17.04 -7.96 -3.76
N LEU A 59 -16.37 -6.93 -4.26
CA LEU A 59 -15.05 -7.12 -4.89
C LEU A 59 -13.97 -7.49 -3.86
N CYS A 60 -13.99 -6.88 -2.67
CA CYS A 60 -13.10 -7.29 -1.56
C CYS A 60 -13.31 -8.76 -1.19
N GLN A 61 -14.57 -9.19 -1.11
CA GLN A 61 -14.92 -10.58 -0.83
C GLN A 61 -14.39 -11.50 -1.94
N SER A 62 -14.53 -11.12 -3.20
CA SER A 62 -14.06 -11.92 -4.35
C SER A 62 -12.54 -12.00 -4.43
N TYR A 63 -11.81 -10.95 -4.04
CA TYR A 63 -10.34 -10.92 -4.09
C TYR A 63 -9.65 -11.64 -2.92
N THR A 64 -10.40 -12.16 -1.93
CA THR A 64 -9.78 -12.83 -0.76
C THR A 64 -8.92 -14.03 -1.15
N LEU A 65 -9.36 -14.82 -2.14
CA LEU A 65 -8.58 -15.95 -2.65
C LEU A 65 -7.25 -15.48 -3.26
N THR A 66 -7.30 -14.46 -4.12
CA THR A 66 -6.11 -13.88 -4.77
C THR A 66 -5.15 -13.32 -3.73
N ILE A 67 -5.66 -12.58 -2.73
CA ILE A 67 -4.84 -12.06 -1.63
C ILE A 67 -4.16 -13.19 -0.86
N ASN A 68 -4.88 -14.26 -0.52
CA ASN A 68 -4.30 -15.42 0.16
C ASN A 68 -3.22 -16.12 -0.70
N GLN A 69 -3.43 -16.21 -2.00
CA GLN A 69 -2.43 -16.76 -2.93
C GLN A 69 -1.16 -15.90 -2.97
N LEU A 70 -1.31 -14.56 -2.97
CA LEU A 70 -0.18 -13.63 -2.91
C LEU A 70 0.59 -13.78 -1.59
N ILE A 71 -0.10 -13.81 -0.45
CA ILE A 71 0.52 -14.04 0.86
C ILE A 71 1.31 -15.35 0.87
N LYS A 72 0.74 -16.44 0.32
CA LYS A 72 1.41 -17.73 0.21
C LYS A 72 2.62 -17.67 -0.72
N LYS A 73 2.49 -17.02 -1.89
CA LYS A 73 3.56 -16.87 -2.89
C LYS A 73 4.79 -16.17 -2.30
N TYR A 74 4.56 -15.14 -1.48
CA TYR A 74 5.64 -14.33 -0.90
C TYR A 74 5.99 -14.72 0.54
N ASN A 75 5.49 -15.84 1.03
CA ASN A 75 5.87 -16.36 2.35
C ASN A 75 7.39 -16.62 2.41
N GLY A 76 8.07 -16.14 3.46
CA GLY A 76 9.52 -16.21 3.60
C GLY A 76 10.32 -15.23 2.74
N LYS A 77 9.67 -14.39 1.95
CA LYS A 77 10.30 -13.26 1.25
C LYS A 77 10.23 -11.99 2.10
N PRO A 78 11.11 -11.01 1.89
CA PRO A 78 11.11 -9.75 2.64
C PRO A 78 9.96 -8.82 2.19
N ILE A 79 8.75 -9.35 2.11
CA ILE A 79 7.50 -8.65 1.77
C ILE A 79 6.50 -8.83 2.90
N GLN A 80 6.00 -7.72 3.44
CA GLN A 80 4.93 -7.72 4.44
C GLN A 80 3.58 -7.48 3.76
N PHE A 81 2.50 -8.08 4.30
CA PHE A 81 1.12 -7.81 3.88
C PHE A 81 0.31 -7.35 5.09
N ILE A 82 -0.43 -6.25 4.93
CA ILE A 82 -1.31 -5.67 5.96
C ILE A 82 -2.62 -5.26 5.28
N GLY A 83 -3.76 -5.67 5.84
CA GLY A 83 -5.07 -5.21 5.40
C GLY A 83 -5.57 -4.05 6.26
N ILE A 84 -6.13 -3.03 5.64
CA ILE A 84 -6.65 -1.83 6.29
C ILE A 84 -8.16 -1.75 6.07
N ILE A 85 -8.91 -1.63 7.16
CA ILE A 85 -10.33 -1.28 7.15
C ILE A 85 -10.45 0.19 7.51
N ALA A 86 -10.63 1.02 6.47
CA ALA A 86 -10.70 2.49 6.61
C ALA A 86 -12.17 2.92 6.73
N SER A 87 -12.78 2.61 7.86
CA SER A 87 -14.13 3.04 8.23
C SER A 87 -14.36 2.84 9.72
N LYS A 88 -15.18 3.69 10.32
CA LYS A 88 -15.69 3.54 11.69
C LYS A 88 -16.93 2.65 11.78
N ASP A 89 -17.60 2.41 10.65
CA ASP A 89 -18.94 1.79 10.62
C ASP A 89 -18.91 0.28 10.81
N PHE A 90 -17.73 -0.36 10.68
CA PHE A 90 -17.57 -1.77 10.92
C PHE A 90 -17.06 -2.04 12.34
N SER A 91 -17.85 -2.81 13.10
CA SER A 91 -17.41 -3.33 14.39
C SER A 91 -16.26 -4.34 14.23
N VAL A 92 -15.58 -4.66 15.31
CA VAL A 92 -14.57 -5.74 15.32
C VAL A 92 -15.19 -7.08 14.91
N ASP A 93 -16.43 -7.34 15.32
CA ASP A 93 -17.14 -8.59 15.00
C ASP A 93 -17.48 -8.67 13.51
N ASP A 94 -17.88 -7.57 12.87
CA ASP A 94 -18.10 -7.52 11.41
C ASP A 94 -16.82 -7.87 10.64
N ILE A 95 -15.69 -7.30 11.07
CA ILE A 95 -14.38 -7.57 10.47
C ILE A 95 -13.94 -9.02 10.70
N LEU A 96 -14.15 -9.57 11.90
CA LEU A 96 -13.85 -10.97 12.21
C LEU A 96 -14.77 -11.92 11.43
N ASN A 97 -16.06 -11.58 11.27
CA ASN A 97 -17.01 -12.34 10.47
C ASN A 97 -16.57 -12.36 8.99
N TYR A 98 -16.24 -11.19 8.42
CA TYR A 98 -15.67 -11.10 7.08
C TYR A 98 -14.46 -11.99 6.92
N LYS A 99 -13.47 -11.87 7.84
CA LYS A 99 -12.26 -12.67 7.81
C LYS A 99 -12.54 -14.17 7.85
N ARG A 100 -13.48 -14.61 8.67
CA ARG A 100 -13.88 -16.04 8.79
C ARG A 100 -14.63 -16.54 7.57
N SER A 101 -15.67 -15.81 7.14
CA SER A 101 -16.56 -16.21 6.03
C SER A 101 -15.79 -16.38 4.72
N TYR A 102 -14.83 -15.52 4.47
CA TYR A 102 -14.03 -15.54 3.24
C TYR A 102 -12.64 -16.17 3.44
N LYS A 103 -12.38 -16.76 4.62
CA LYS A 103 -11.11 -17.44 4.97
C LYS A 103 -9.88 -16.56 4.69
N LEU A 104 -9.98 -15.26 4.92
CA LEU A 104 -8.90 -14.30 4.65
C LEU A 104 -7.75 -14.47 5.64
N ASN A 105 -6.57 -14.85 5.16
CA ASN A 105 -5.36 -15.03 5.96
C ASN A 105 -4.48 -13.77 5.94
N LEU A 106 -5.07 -12.62 6.25
CA LEU A 106 -4.38 -11.33 6.29
C LEU A 106 -4.51 -10.73 7.70
N ASN A 107 -3.45 -10.09 8.19
CA ASN A 107 -3.55 -9.28 9.39
C ASN A 107 -4.36 -8.02 9.06
N LEU A 108 -5.50 -7.83 9.73
CA LEU A 108 -6.38 -6.68 9.54
C LEU A 108 -6.22 -5.69 10.67
N VAL A 109 -6.12 -4.42 10.33
CA VAL A 109 -6.11 -3.29 11.26
C VAL A 109 -7.13 -2.24 10.83
N ARG A 110 -7.58 -1.44 11.80
CA ARG A 110 -8.60 -0.42 11.60
C ARG A 110 -7.97 0.96 11.48
N ASP A 111 -8.34 1.69 10.46
CA ASP A 111 -8.05 3.10 10.23
C ASP A 111 -9.36 3.91 10.39
N THR A 112 -9.90 3.92 11.62
CA THR A 112 -11.24 4.47 11.92
C THR A 112 -11.37 5.97 11.66
N GLU A 113 -10.27 6.69 11.63
CA GLU A 113 -10.22 8.14 11.35
C GLU A 113 -9.75 8.43 9.91
N CYS A 114 -9.55 7.39 9.11
CA CYS A 114 -9.08 7.50 7.74
C CYS A 114 -7.75 8.28 7.59
N LEU A 115 -6.86 8.21 8.60
CA LEU A 115 -5.59 8.93 8.59
C LEU A 115 -4.62 8.32 7.57
N LEU A 116 -4.51 6.99 7.54
CA LEU A 116 -3.64 6.30 6.60
C LEU A 116 -4.20 6.36 5.18
N SER A 117 -5.51 6.16 5.02
CA SER A 117 -6.16 6.25 3.70
C SER A 117 -5.97 7.64 3.07
N LYS A 118 -6.20 8.72 3.85
CA LYS A 118 -5.95 10.10 3.39
C LYS A 118 -4.48 10.34 3.08
N LYS A 119 -3.56 9.86 3.91
CA LYS A 119 -2.10 10.03 3.71
C LYS A 119 -1.62 9.37 2.42
N LEU A 120 -2.14 8.18 2.10
CA LEU A 120 -1.80 7.44 0.89
C LEU A 120 -2.61 7.87 -0.34
N GLY A 121 -3.71 8.60 -0.15
CA GLY A 121 -4.65 8.94 -1.21
C GLY A 121 -5.52 7.76 -1.65
N ALA A 122 -5.76 6.79 -0.75
CA ALA A 122 -6.65 5.66 -1.01
C ALA A 122 -8.10 6.14 -1.03
N SER A 123 -8.86 5.67 -2.01
CA SER A 123 -10.27 6.08 -2.20
C SER A 123 -11.20 4.94 -2.54
N ILE A 124 -10.65 3.77 -2.87
CA ILE A 124 -11.39 2.60 -3.38
C ILE A 124 -11.03 1.37 -2.55
N THR A 125 -11.93 0.39 -2.48
CA THR A 125 -11.68 -0.95 -1.93
C THR A 125 -12.15 -2.04 -2.90
N PRO A 126 -11.32 -3.05 -3.27
CA PRO A 126 -9.93 -3.18 -2.88
C PRO A 126 -8.97 -2.24 -3.65
N GLU A 127 -8.07 -1.58 -2.94
CA GLU A 127 -6.96 -0.82 -3.52
C GLU A 127 -5.67 -1.20 -2.79
N VAL A 128 -4.55 -1.27 -3.50
CA VAL A 128 -3.27 -1.66 -2.92
C VAL A 128 -2.22 -0.56 -3.04
N PHE A 129 -1.36 -0.48 -2.04
CA PHE A 129 -0.16 0.37 -2.02
C PHE A 129 1.04 -0.50 -1.67
N LEU A 130 2.04 -0.49 -2.53
CA LEU A 130 3.34 -1.11 -2.27
C LEU A 130 4.28 -0.03 -1.77
N VAL A 131 4.61 -0.11 -0.49
CA VAL A 131 5.41 0.90 0.23
C VAL A 131 6.79 0.32 0.49
N GLY A 132 7.82 1.03 0.09
CA GLY A 132 9.22 0.65 0.30
C GLY A 132 9.68 0.82 1.76
N ALA A 133 10.89 0.38 2.06
CA ALA A 133 11.46 0.38 3.40
C ALA A 133 11.55 1.77 4.07
N MET A 134 11.65 2.83 3.28
CA MET A 134 11.70 4.22 3.74
C MET A 134 10.33 4.92 3.71
N GLY A 135 9.23 4.18 3.45
CA GLY A 135 7.88 4.71 3.42
C GLY A 135 7.46 5.32 2.08
N GLU A 136 8.26 5.24 1.04
CA GLU A 136 7.94 5.72 -0.30
C GLU A 136 6.97 4.78 -1.03
N ILE A 137 6.00 5.35 -1.75
CA ILE A 137 5.06 4.55 -2.55
C ILE A 137 5.76 4.11 -3.85
N LYS A 138 5.92 2.81 -4.01
CA LYS A 138 6.50 2.18 -5.20
C LYS A 138 5.45 1.85 -6.25
N TYR A 139 4.24 1.48 -5.79
CA TYR A 139 3.09 1.19 -6.64
C TYR A 139 1.80 1.51 -5.89
N SER A 140 0.75 1.93 -6.62
CA SER A 140 -0.61 2.06 -6.10
C SER A 140 -1.66 1.72 -7.16
N GLY A 141 -2.78 1.13 -6.74
CA GLY A 141 -3.91 0.84 -7.61
C GLY A 141 -4.52 -0.55 -7.43
N ARG A 142 -4.85 -1.23 -8.53
CA ARG A 142 -5.49 -2.54 -8.54
C ARG A 142 -4.50 -3.67 -8.21
N ILE A 143 -5.02 -4.83 -7.79
CA ILE A 143 -4.23 -6.04 -7.59
C ILE A 143 -3.79 -6.63 -8.94
N ASP A 144 -4.76 -6.73 -9.86
CA ASP A 144 -4.62 -7.20 -11.23
C ASP A 144 -5.74 -6.60 -12.09
N ASN A 145 -5.84 -7.00 -13.37
CA ASN A 145 -6.89 -6.52 -14.26
C ASN A 145 -8.15 -7.41 -14.32
N TRP A 146 -8.36 -8.28 -13.33
CA TRP A 146 -9.54 -9.14 -13.30
C TRP A 146 -10.85 -8.33 -13.30
N ALA A 147 -11.02 -7.41 -12.33
CA ALA A 147 -12.15 -6.50 -12.32
C ALA A 147 -11.80 -5.25 -13.14
N TYR A 148 -12.61 -4.93 -14.16
CA TYR A 148 -12.40 -3.74 -14.99
C TYR A 148 -13.52 -2.68 -14.84
N GLU A 149 -14.65 -3.07 -14.26
CA GLU A 149 -15.79 -2.23 -13.89
C GLU A 149 -16.56 -2.92 -12.76
N LEU A 150 -17.38 -2.18 -11.99
CA LEU A 150 -18.25 -2.77 -10.96
C LEU A 150 -19.17 -3.80 -11.60
N GLY A 151 -19.15 -5.02 -11.05
CA GLY A 151 -19.91 -6.15 -11.57
C GLY A 151 -19.34 -6.81 -12.82
N LYS A 152 -18.32 -6.24 -13.46
CA LYS A 152 -17.71 -6.79 -14.67
C LYS A 152 -16.29 -7.28 -14.41
N LYS A 153 -16.00 -8.49 -14.85
CA LYS A 153 -14.72 -9.19 -14.63
C LYS A 153 -14.29 -9.94 -15.89
N ARG A 154 -12.98 -10.04 -16.06
CA ARG A 154 -12.38 -10.81 -17.15
C ARG A 154 -12.38 -12.29 -16.83
N THR A 155 -12.53 -13.11 -17.87
CA THR A 155 -12.35 -14.56 -17.76
C THR A 155 -10.88 -14.91 -17.57
N ILE A 156 -9.98 -14.15 -18.22
CA ILE A 156 -8.53 -14.35 -18.15
C ILE A 156 -7.87 -13.06 -17.65
N ILE A 157 -7.08 -13.17 -16.60
CA ILE A 157 -6.22 -12.10 -16.09
C ILE A 157 -4.98 -12.05 -16.99
N THR A 158 -4.73 -10.87 -17.57
CA THR A 158 -3.58 -10.65 -18.48
C THR A 158 -2.56 -9.68 -17.92
N GLU A 159 -2.92 -8.95 -16.86
CA GLU A 159 -2.04 -7.97 -16.21
C GLU A 159 -2.04 -8.24 -14.69
N HIS A 160 -0.85 -8.46 -14.16
CA HIS A 160 -0.63 -8.81 -12.75
C HIS A 160 0.13 -7.68 -12.05
N ASP A 161 -0.43 -6.47 -12.08
CA ASP A 161 0.26 -5.23 -11.75
C ASP A 161 0.96 -5.25 -10.37
N LEU A 162 0.29 -5.76 -9.33
CA LEU A 162 0.90 -5.86 -8.00
C LEU A 162 2.04 -6.89 -7.96
N ILE A 163 1.88 -8.03 -8.63
CA ILE A 163 2.93 -9.05 -8.72
C ILE A 163 4.15 -8.47 -9.41
N ASP A 164 3.96 -7.82 -10.56
CA ASP A 164 5.05 -7.21 -11.34
C ASP A 164 5.81 -6.17 -10.53
N ALA A 165 5.08 -5.36 -9.74
CA ALA A 165 5.69 -4.38 -8.85
C ALA A 165 6.49 -5.04 -7.72
N ILE A 166 5.97 -6.09 -7.10
CA ILE A 166 6.69 -6.83 -6.03
C ILE A 166 7.94 -7.52 -6.59
N GLU A 167 7.83 -8.20 -7.74
CA GLU A 167 8.97 -8.89 -8.37
C GLU A 167 10.07 -7.90 -8.79
N ALA A 168 9.69 -6.70 -9.26
CA ALA A 168 10.65 -5.65 -9.56
C ALA A 168 11.45 -5.26 -8.31
N ILE A 169 10.78 -5.03 -7.17
CA ILE A 169 11.44 -4.69 -5.89
C ILE A 169 12.32 -5.84 -5.40
N LEU A 170 11.84 -7.07 -5.46
CA LEU A 170 12.62 -8.23 -5.03
C LEU A 170 13.89 -8.42 -5.84
N SER A 171 13.85 -8.02 -7.13
CA SER A 171 14.97 -8.09 -8.07
C SER A 171 15.81 -6.81 -8.10
N ASP A 172 15.59 -5.86 -7.18
CA ASP A 172 16.25 -4.55 -7.12
C ASP A 172 16.13 -3.74 -8.44
N LYS A 173 14.99 -3.93 -9.15
CA LYS A 173 14.68 -3.23 -10.40
C LYS A 173 13.64 -2.12 -10.16
N PRO A 174 13.62 -1.08 -10.99
CA PRO A 174 12.57 -0.06 -10.91
C PRO A 174 11.21 -0.65 -11.27
N VAL A 175 10.17 -0.25 -10.52
CA VAL A 175 8.78 -0.58 -10.85
C VAL A 175 8.38 0.22 -12.10
N LYS A 176 8.03 -0.48 -13.18
CA LYS A 176 7.67 0.14 -14.48
C LYS A 176 6.35 0.90 -14.38
N THR A 177 5.29 0.20 -13.97
CA THR A 177 3.95 0.79 -13.77
C THR A 177 3.80 1.19 -12.31
N LYS A 178 3.87 2.49 -12.02
CA LYS A 178 3.81 2.99 -10.64
C LYS A 178 2.38 3.20 -10.14
N LYS A 179 1.41 3.33 -11.05
CA LYS A 179 0.01 3.57 -10.69
C LYS A 179 -0.93 2.97 -11.71
N THR A 180 -2.01 2.35 -11.23
CA THR A 180 -3.15 1.89 -12.04
C THR A 180 -4.45 2.35 -11.40
N LYS A 181 -5.57 2.25 -12.14
CA LYS A 181 -6.88 2.58 -11.60
C LYS A 181 -7.48 1.35 -10.91
N ALA A 182 -7.74 1.45 -9.62
CA ALA A 182 -8.52 0.45 -8.89
C ALA A 182 -10.00 0.52 -9.26
N VAL A 183 -10.69 -0.62 -9.18
CA VAL A 183 -12.15 -0.75 -9.36
C VAL A 183 -12.71 -1.33 -8.07
N GLY A 184 -13.76 -0.71 -7.52
CA GLY A 184 -14.34 -1.15 -6.27
C GLY A 184 -15.31 -0.18 -5.65
N CYS A 185 -15.56 -0.33 -4.35
CA CYS A 185 -16.43 0.52 -3.56
C CYS A 185 -15.60 1.68 -2.98
N PHE A 186 -16.22 2.86 -2.83
CA PHE A 186 -15.54 4.01 -2.22
C PHE A 186 -15.24 3.77 -0.74
N ILE A 187 -14.14 4.35 -0.26
CA ILE A 187 -13.86 4.52 1.16
C ILE A 187 -14.69 5.72 1.62
N GLU A 188 -15.56 5.55 2.62
CA GLU A 188 -16.45 6.57 3.20
C GLU A 188 -15.87 7.13 4.50
#